data_d3957800ccf352f09dcce2fe8484e3ec
#
_entry.id   d3957800ccf352f09dcce2fe8484e3ec
#
_cell.length_a   1.000
_cell.length_b   1.000
_cell.length_c   1.000
_cell.angle_alpha   90.00
_cell.angle_beta   90.00
_cell.angle_gamma   90.00
#
_symmetry.space_group_name_H-M   'P 1'
#
loop_
_entity.id
_entity.type
_entity.pdbx_description
1 polymer ?
#
loop_
_entity_poly.entity_id
_entity_poly.type
_entity_poly.pdbx_seq_one_letter_code
_entity_poly.pdbx_strand_id
1 'polypeptide(L)'
;MLRLASPVARRAGISALPVAATARAARSSCAPLGASRLASSSSGDSIDFGFRQVPVQSKQALVHDVFARVAHNYDVMNDAMSGGMHRLWKYDLVQQLRPAPNVKHLDVAGGTGDIAFRVLMAAHAEAPPPAYRTPTTVTPANADPMTIAAAERAAYDAAAQVVVCDINDNMLRVGIDRARTQYGYEPGALIKPAVAGVAAEDAATAAAAASSAAPVSPALPVEQLSAARIYAQHGKIAFVSGNAECLPFESNSFDSYTIVFGLRNVTHRDRALAEALRVLRPGGRFLCMEFSAVTVPVLDRLYQSYSQLVIPALGQLIASDRDSYQYLVESIAQMPNQEKLADMVRRAGFVGVDYRNLTGGIVAIHQGFKPAP
;
A
#
# COMPACT_ATOMS: atom_id res chain seq x y z
N MET A 1 -66.15 -25.94 6.24
CA MET A 1 -66.78 -25.19 7.35
C MET A 1 -65.66 -24.45 8.06
N LEU A 2 -65.64 -23.31 8.07
CA LEU A 2 -65.77 -22.04 8.72
C LEU A 2 -64.92 -20.96 8.09
N ARG A 3 -65.59 -19.93 7.62
CA ARG A 3 -65.12 -18.61 7.24
C ARG A 3 -64.73 -17.81 8.49
N LEU A 4 -63.89 -16.81 8.29
CA LEU A 4 -63.96 -15.44 8.87
C LEU A 4 -62.57 -14.78 8.66
N ALA A 5 -62.40 -13.76 8.00
CA ALA A 5 -62.92 -12.39 7.84
C ALA A 5 -61.70 -11.44 8.02
N SER A 6 -61.41 -10.67 6.98
CA SER A 6 -60.49 -9.53 7.02
C SER A 6 -61.11 -8.34 7.74
N PRO A 7 -60.29 -7.40 8.20
CA PRO A 7 -60.66 -6.01 8.12
C PRO A 7 -59.65 -5.12 7.36
N VAL A 8 -60.25 -4.40 6.51
CA VAL A 8 -60.04 -3.16 5.80
C VAL A 8 -59.01 -2.17 6.38
N ALA A 9 -58.19 -1.71 5.41
CA ALA A 9 -57.21 -0.66 5.46
C ALA A 9 -57.75 0.74 5.78
N ARG A 10 -56.92 1.58 6.38
CA ARG A 10 -56.99 3.03 6.23
C ARG A 10 -55.73 3.55 5.56
N ARG A 11 -55.91 4.18 4.40
CA ARG A 11 -54.95 5.04 3.70
C ARG A 11 -54.67 6.27 4.55
N ALA A 12 -53.39 6.56 4.83
CA ALA A 12 -52.92 7.90 5.13
C ALA A 12 -51.89 8.27 4.08
N GLY A 13 -52.23 9.27 3.28
CA GLY A 13 -51.36 9.83 2.29
C GLY A 13 -50.26 10.65 2.96
N ILE A 14 -49.01 10.38 2.62
CA ILE A 14 -47.89 11.27 2.94
C ILE A 14 -47.31 11.70 1.59
N SER A 15 -47.40 13.01 1.37
CA SER A 15 -46.88 13.74 0.21
C SER A 15 -45.37 13.56 0.12
N ALA A 16 -44.90 13.12 -1.03
CA ALA A 16 -43.47 13.10 -1.36
C ALA A 16 -42.98 14.52 -1.70
N LEU A 17 -42.05 15.03 -0.91
CA LEU A 17 -41.22 16.16 -1.29
C LEU A 17 -39.97 15.63 -2.00
N PRO A 18 -39.51 16.24 -3.08
CA PRO A 18 -38.28 15.83 -3.76
C PRO A 18 -37.07 16.37 -2.96
N VAL A 19 -36.29 15.48 -2.40
CA VAL A 19 -34.96 15.78 -1.87
C VAL A 19 -34.01 15.81 -3.06
N ALA A 20 -33.68 16.99 -3.54
CA ALA A 20 -32.57 17.20 -4.44
C ALA A 20 -31.26 16.97 -3.67
N ALA A 21 -30.67 15.79 -3.82
CA ALA A 21 -29.34 15.49 -3.31
C ALA A 21 -28.32 16.12 -4.26
N THR A 22 -27.90 17.34 -3.95
CA THR A 22 -26.66 17.91 -4.48
C THR A 22 -25.48 17.13 -3.90
N ALA A 23 -24.93 16.21 -4.66
CA ALA A 23 -23.65 15.56 -4.36
C ALA A 23 -22.53 16.63 -4.38
N ARG A 24 -22.26 17.21 -3.23
CA ARG A 24 -21.10 18.04 -3.01
C ARG A 24 -19.90 17.11 -2.91
N ALA A 25 -19.10 17.04 -3.97
CA ALA A 25 -17.82 16.35 -3.95
C ALA A 25 -16.99 16.88 -2.77
N ALA A 26 -16.81 16.06 -1.75
CA ALA A 26 -15.94 16.36 -0.64
C ALA A 26 -14.50 16.34 -1.18
N ARG A 27 -13.96 17.54 -1.44
CA ARG A 27 -12.54 17.73 -1.65
C ARG A 27 -11.84 17.45 -0.31
N SER A 28 -11.30 16.26 -0.14
CA SER A 28 -10.41 15.95 0.97
C SER A 28 -9.11 16.71 0.75
N SER A 29 -9.02 17.89 1.32
CA SER A 29 -7.74 18.58 1.47
C SER A 29 -7.01 17.92 2.63
N CYS A 30 -5.76 17.50 2.45
CA CYS A 30 -4.84 17.19 3.54
C CYS A 30 -4.52 18.49 4.29
N ALA A 31 -5.50 19.05 4.99
CA ALA A 31 -5.29 20.19 5.88
C ALA A 31 -5.01 19.66 7.29
N PRO A 32 -4.05 20.22 8.02
CA PRO A 32 -3.80 19.85 9.41
C PRO A 32 -5.00 20.28 10.27
N LEU A 33 -5.54 19.35 11.05
CA LEU A 33 -6.51 19.62 12.08
C LEU A 33 -5.86 20.53 13.15
N GLY A 34 -6.38 21.74 13.31
CA GLY A 34 -6.20 22.54 14.50
C GLY A 34 -5.12 23.63 14.47
N ALA A 35 -5.40 24.75 13.83
CA ALA A 35 -4.79 26.01 14.21
C ALA A 35 -5.55 26.59 15.42
N SER A 36 -5.12 26.30 16.64
CA SER A 36 -5.50 27.07 17.82
C SER A 36 -4.31 27.27 18.73
N ARG A 37 -3.92 28.55 18.80
CA ARG A 37 -3.08 29.23 19.79
C ARG A 37 -1.57 28.95 19.75
N LEU A 38 -0.87 29.95 19.24
CA LEU A 38 0.49 30.30 19.59
C LEU A 38 0.65 30.38 21.11
N ALA A 39 1.41 29.50 21.69
CA ALA A 39 2.09 29.66 22.94
C ALA A 39 3.48 29.05 22.80
N SER A 40 4.46 29.89 22.93
CA SER A 40 5.90 29.67 22.91
C SER A 40 6.37 28.54 23.81
N SER A 41 7.06 27.56 23.22
CA SER A 41 8.34 26.99 23.71
C SER A 41 8.70 25.83 22.78
N SER A 42 9.77 25.98 22.02
CA SER A 42 10.27 25.01 21.05
C SER A 42 11.00 23.85 21.76
N SER A 43 10.26 22.86 22.20
CA SER A 43 10.75 21.49 22.21
C SER A 43 10.17 20.84 20.96
N GLY A 44 10.94 20.74 19.88
CA GLY A 44 10.49 20.11 18.63
C GLY A 44 10.03 18.69 18.92
N ASP A 45 8.84 18.31 18.41
CA ASP A 45 8.29 16.98 18.52
C ASP A 45 9.35 15.99 18.03
N SER A 46 9.75 15.04 18.90
CA SER A 46 10.71 13.99 18.59
C SER A 46 9.98 12.67 18.34
N ILE A 47 10.56 11.83 17.51
CA ILE A 47 10.04 10.51 17.16
C ILE A 47 11.17 9.49 17.12
N ASP A 48 10.82 8.22 17.31
CA ASP A 48 11.76 7.12 17.25
C ASP A 48 12.31 6.90 15.84
N PHE A 49 13.62 6.85 15.74
CA PHE A 49 14.39 6.33 14.62
C PHE A 49 15.34 5.27 15.12
N GLY A 50 14.92 4.01 15.08
CA GLY A 50 15.53 2.97 15.90
C GLY A 50 15.42 3.34 17.38
N PHE A 51 16.47 3.15 18.15
CA PHE A 51 16.51 3.53 19.58
C PHE A 51 16.91 5.00 19.83
N ARG A 52 17.07 5.78 18.75
CA ARG A 52 17.38 7.21 18.85
C ARG A 52 16.12 8.05 18.69
N GLN A 53 16.09 9.18 19.41
CA GLN A 53 15.08 10.21 19.20
C GLN A 53 15.57 11.20 18.15
N VAL A 54 14.77 11.46 17.13
CA VAL A 54 15.06 12.43 16.07
C VAL A 54 13.89 13.39 15.90
N PRO A 55 14.10 14.60 15.39
CA PRO A 55 13.00 15.48 15.03
C PRO A 55 12.05 14.77 14.05
N VAL A 56 10.74 14.89 14.23
CA VAL A 56 9.71 14.27 13.38
C VAL A 56 9.99 14.53 11.89
N GLN A 57 10.39 15.76 11.58
CA GLN A 57 10.68 16.23 10.21
C GLN A 57 11.88 15.52 9.57
N SER A 58 12.83 15.02 10.37
CA SER A 58 14.06 14.38 9.88
C SER A 58 13.88 12.88 9.62
N LYS A 59 12.88 12.23 10.24
CA LYS A 59 12.74 10.77 10.17
C LYS A 59 12.59 10.25 8.75
N GLN A 60 11.76 10.90 7.94
CA GLN A 60 11.52 10.49 6.56
C GLN A 60 12.79 10.51 5.71
N ALA A 61 13.61 11.58 5.82
CA ALA A 61 14.88 11.68 5.11
C ALA A 61 15.88 10.59 5.56
N LEU A 62 15.99 10.36 6.86
CA LEU A 62 16.85 9.31 7.40
C LEU A 62 16.44 7.90 6.93
N VAL A 63 15.14 7.61 6.91
CA VAL A 63 14.62 6.33 6.37
C VAL A 63 14.93 6.22 4.87
N HIS A 64 14.69 7.29 4.10
CA HIS A 64 15.02 7.32 2.68
C HIS A 64 16.49 7.00 2.42
N ASP A 65 17.42 7.59 3.19
CA ASP A 65 18.85 7.36 3.06
C ASP A 65 19.26 5.91 3.38
N VAL A 66 18.64 5.30 4.41
CA VAL A 66 18.85 3.87 4.72
C VAL A 66 18.49 3.01 3.49
N PHE A 67 17.28 3.18 2.95
CA PHE A 67 16.83 2.36 1.82
C PHE A 67 17.56 2.67 0.51
N ALA A 68 18.01 3.90 0.29
CA ALA A 68 18.82 4.26 -0.88
C ALA A 68 20.17 3.49 -0.88
N ARG A 69 20.83 3.34 0.29
CA ARG A 69 22.08 2.60 0.41
C ARG A 69 21.93 1.10 0.19
N VAL A 70 20.84 0.50 0.68
CA VAL A 70 20.67 -0.95 0.63
C VAL A 70 19.93 -1.45 -0.62
N ALA A 71 19.41 -0.57 -1.47
CA ALA A 71 18.55 -0.92 -2.60
C ALA A 71 19.15 -1.99 -3.53
N HIS A 72 20.44 -1.90 -3.83
CA HIS A 72 21.13 -2.84 -4.73
C HIS A 72 21.26 -4.26 -4.17
N ASN A 73 21.47 -4.40 -2.86
CA ASN A 73 21.67 -5.68 -2.18
C ASN A 73 20.42 -6.15 -1.41
N TYR A 74 19.29 -5.46 -1.59
CA TYR A 74 18.09 -5.65 -0.77
C TYR A 74 17.60 -7.10 -0.75
N ASP A 75 17.47 -7.73 -1.91
CA ASP A 75 16.96 -9.10 -2.01
C ASP A 75 17.96 -10.12 -1.44
N VAL A 76 19.25 -9.96 -1.72
CA VAL A 76 20.32 -10.83 -1.19
C VAL A 76 20.37 -10.78 0.33
N MET A 77 20.24 -9.57 0.89
CA MET A 77 20.23 -9.40 2.34
C MET A 77 18.96 -9.98 2.99
N ASN A 78 17.81 -9.80 2.36
CA ASN A 78 16.57 -10.43 2.85
C ASN A 78 16.66 -11.95 2.86
N ASP A 79 17.26 -12.56 1.84
CA ASP A 79 17.53 -14.00 1.79
C ASP A 79 18.49 -14.40 2.92
N ALA A 80 19.61 -13.71 3.07
CA ALA A 80 20.62 -14.04 4.08
C ALA A 80 20.09 -13.90 5.51
N MET A 81 19.38 -12.78 5.81
CA MET A 81 18.84 -12.52 7.16
C MET A 81 17.67 -13.41 7.54
N SER A 82 16.88 -13.88 6.58
CA SER A 82 15.71 -14.71 6.86
C SER A 82 15.92 -16.19 6.55
N GLY A 83 17.11 -16.59 6.06
CA GLY A 83 17.34 -17.93 5.53
C GLY A 83 16.34 -18.28 4.42
N GLY A 84 15.93 -17.30 3.61
CA GLY A 84 14.93 -17.45 2.54
C GLY A 84 13.46 -17.47 3.03
N MET A 85 13.21 -17.41 4.35
CA MET A 85 11.85 -17.49 4.91
C MET A 85 10.95 -16.33 4.43
N HIS A 86 11.51 -15.16 4.14
CA HIS A 86 10.74 -14.03 3.63
C HIS A 86 9.98 -14.36 2.33
N ARG A 87 10.50 -15.29 1.52
CA ARG A 87 9.85 -15.73 0.28
C ARG A 87 8.58 -16.52 0.56
N LEU A 88 8.60 -17.37 1.61
CA LEU A 88 7.43 -18.14 2.07
C LEU A 88 6.38 -17.21 2.70
N TRP A 89 6.80 -16.26 3.52
CA TRP A 89 5.87 -15.27 4.10
C TRP A 89 5.16 -14.45 3.04
N LYS A 90 5.89 -14.01 2.00
CA LYS A 90 5.31 -13.27 0.86
C LYS A 90 4.36 -14.14 0.04
N TYR A 91 4.69 -15.43 -0.14
CA TYR A 91 3.78 -16.39 -0.77
C TYR A 91 2.49 -16.53 0.05
N ASP A 92 2.60 -16.75 1.36
CA ASP A 92 1.47 -16.86 2.27
C ASP A 92 0.57 -15.60 2.26
N LEU A 93 1.17 -14.41 2.17
CA LEU A 93 0.43 -13.16 2.05
C LEU A 93 -0.44 -13.15 0.78
N VAL A 94 0.14 -13.51 -0.35
CA VAL A 94 -0.58 -13.52 -1.64
C VAL A 94 -1.64 -14.61 -1.67
N GLN A 95 -1.37 -15.78 -1.08
CA GLN A 95 -2.39 -16.82 -0.90
C GLN A 95 -3.55 -16.34 -0.01
N GLN A 96 -3.26 -15.57 1.02
CA GLN A 96 -4.31 -14.95 1.85
C GLN A 96 -5.05 -13.85 1.09
N LEU A 97 -4.38 -13.05 0.27
CA LEU A 97 -4.99 -11.99 -0.53
C LEU A 97 -6.00 -12.54 -1.55
N ARG A 98 -5.69 -13.69 -2.19
CA ARG A 98 -6.52 -14.29 -3.25
C ARG A 98 -6.94 -13.27 -4.29
N PRO A 99 -5.99 -12.70 -5.05
CA PRO A 99 -6.29 -11.64 -5.99
C PRO A 99 -7.18 -12.15 -7.12
N ALA A 100 -8.32 -11.49 -7.35
CA ALA A 100 -9.18 -11.81 -8.48
C ALA A 100 -8.46 -11.51 -9.83
N PRO A 101 -8.83 -12.19 -10.93
CA PRO A 101 -8.21 -11.97 -12.24
C PRO A 101 -8.27 -10.53 -12.77
N ASN A 102 -9.20 -9.74 -12.26
CA ASN A 102 -9.41 -8.33 -12.65
C ASN A 102 -9.17 -7.35 -11.50
N VAL A 103 -8.42 -7.74 -10.47
CA VAL A 103 -8.18 -6.93 -9.29
C VAL A 103 -7.47 -5.62 -9.64
N LYS A 104 -7.88 -4.53 -9.02
CA LYS A 104 -7.14 -3.27 -8.95
C LYS A 104 -6.44 -3.20 -7.60
N HIS A 105 -5.16 -3.46 -7.61
CA HIS A 105 -4.35 -3.62 -6.41
C HIS A 105 -3.38 -2.45 -6.21
N LEU A 106 -3.22 -2.01 -4.97
CA LEU A 106 -2.23 -1.03 -4.57
C LEU A 106 -1.24 -1.66 -3.58
N ASP A 107 0.05 -1.66 -3.94
CA ASP A 107 1.16 -2.12 -3.12
C ASP A 107 1.95 -0.92 -2.62
N VAL A 108 1.75 -0.54 -1.36
CA VAL A 108 2.36 0.64 -0.73
C VAL A 108 3.60 0.25 0.04
N ALA A 109 4.62 1.11 -0.01
CA ALA A 109 6.00 0.77 0.35
C ALA A 109 6.46 -0.48 -0.42
N GLY A 110 6.04 -0.57 -1.69
CA GLY A 110 6.25 -1.73 -2.54
C GLY A 110 7.66 -1.87 -3.09
N GLY A 111 8.47 -0.81 -2.96
CA GLY A 111 9.90 -0.81 -3.28
C GLY A 111 10.19 -1.31 -4.69
N THR A 112 10.88 -2.45 -4.79
CA THR A 112 11.24 -3.10 -6.06
C THR A 112 10.11 -3.91 -6.71
N GLY A 113 8.90 -3.89 -6.15
CA GLY A 113 7.69 -4.48 -6.72
C GLY A 113 7.52 -5.99 -6.50
N ASP A 114 8.24 -6.63 -5.58
CA ASP A 114 8.19 -8.09 -5.40
C ASP A 114 6.78 -8.60 -5.10
N ILE A 115 6.02 -7.92 -4.23
CA ILE A 115 4.62 -8.28 -3.94
C ILE A 115 3.73 -8.03 -5.16
N ALA A 116 3.89 -6.90 -5.82
CA ALA A 116 3.13 -6.55 -7.02
C ALA A 116 3.24 -7.62 -8.11
N PHE A 117 4.46 -8.11 -8.40
CA PHE A 117 4.66 -9.19 -9.37
C PHE A 117 3.99 -10.48 -8.94
N ARG A 118 4.08 -10.85 -7.66
CA ARG A 118 3.41 -12.06 -7.11
C ARG A 118 1.90 -11.95 -7.21
N VAL A 119 1.32 -10.77 -6.96
CA VAL A 119 -0.12 -10.52 -7.11
C VAL A 119 -0.55 -10.68 -8.56
N LEU A 120 0.20 -10.10 -9.51
CA LEU A 120 -0.09 -10.27 -10.94
C LEU A 120 -0.02 -11.73 -11.38
N MET A 121 1.02 -12.46 -10.96
CA MET A 121 1.17 -13.89 -11.29
C MET A 121 0.03 -14.71 -10.70
N ALA A 122 -0.36 -14.47 -9.45
CA ALA A 122 -1.45 -15.18 -8.80
C ALA A 122 -2.80 -14.87 -9.47
N ALA A 123 -3.09 -13.61 -9.79
CA ALA A 123 -4.29 -13.22 -10.51
C ALA A 123 -4.38 -13.84 -11.92
N HIS A 124 -3.25 -14.01 -12.59
CA HIS A 124 -3.19 -14.71 -13.88
C HIS A 124 -3.41 -16.22 -13.74
N ALA A 125 -2.90 -16.85 -12.68
CA ALA A 125 -3.09 -18.27 -12.43
C ALA A 125 -4.55 -18.62 -12.08
N GLU A 126 -5.26 -17.71 -11.40
CA GLU A 126 -6.70 -17.83 -11.11
C GLU A 126 -7.59 -17.58 -12.35
N ALA A 127 -7.05 -16.97 -13.43
CA ALA A 127 -7.77 -16.79 -14.65
C ALA A 127 -7.98 -18.16 -15.33
N PRO A 128 -9.21 -18.55 -15.72
CA PRO A 128 -9.44 -19.79 -16.41
C PRO A 128 -8.60 -19.82 -17.71
N PRO A 129 -8.01 -21.01 -18.06
CA PRO A 129 -7.25 -21.13 -19.29
C PRO A 129 -8.08 -20.68 -20.49
N PRO A 130 -7.44 -20.14 -21.54
CA PRO A 130 -8.14 -19.57 -22.70
C PRO A 130 -9.22 -20.47 -23.32
N ALA A 131 -9.01 -21.80 -23.24
CA ALA A 131 -9.95 -22.80 -23.75
C ALA A 131 -11.24 -22.94 -22.92
N TYR A 132 -11.23 -22.51 -21.64
CA TYR A 132 -12.40 -22.53 -20.75
C TYR A 132 -13.01 -21.16 -20.50
N ARG A 133 -12.42 -20.11 -21.06
CA ARG A 133 -13.14 -18.84 -21.17
C ARG A 133 -14.26 -19.07 -22.14
N THR A 134 -15.45 -19.44 -21.64
CA THR A 134 -16.67 -19.32 -22.46
C THR A 134 -16.66 -17.88 -22.93
N PRO A 135 -16.55 -17.64 -24.25
CA PRO A 135 -16.66 -16.30 -24.76
C PRO A 135 -18.07 -15.84 -24.36
N THR A 136 -18.16 -14.93 -23.40
CA THR A 136 -19.40 -14.24 -23.10
C THR A 136 -19.81 -13.39 -24.32
N THR A 137 -18.88 -13.28 -25.27
CA THR A 137 -19.13 -12.82 -26.64
C THR A 137 -18.40 -13.79 -27.56
N VAL A 138 -19.17 -14.69 -28.23
CA VAL A 138 -18.68 -15.41 -29.40
C VAL A 138 -18.35 -14.31 -30.40
N THR A 139 -17.04 -14.01 -30.57
CA THR A 139 -16.62 -13.17 -31.70
C THR A 139 -16.99 -13.99 -32.94
N PRO A 140 -17.93 -13.55 -33.77
CA PRO A 140 -18.31 -14.29 -34.97
C PRO A 140 -17.04 -14.52 -35.81
N ALA A 141 -16.92 -15.66 -36.46
CA ALA A 141 -15.78 -15.97 -37.34
C ALA A 141 -15.52 -14.91 -38.44
N ASN A 142 -16.46 -14.00 -38.64
CA ASN A 142 -16.42 -12.86 -39.58
C ASN A 142 -16.49 -11.50 -38.87
N ALA A 143 -16.07 -11.40 -37.61
CA ALA A 143 -16.02 -10.10 -36.94
C ALA A 143 -15.02 -9.20 -37.63
N ASP A 144 -15.40 -7.93 -37.83
CA ASP A 144 -14.46 -6.92 -38.35
C ASP A 144 -13.29 -6.65 -37.39
N PRO A 145 -12.17 -6.16 -37.90
CA PRO A 145 -10.98 -5.90 -37.09
C PRO A 145 -11.23 -4.95 -35.91
N MET A 146 -12.17 -4.00 -36.02
CA MET A 146 -12.52 -3.09 -34.91
C MET A 146 -13.25 -3.81 -33.79
N THR A 147 -14.14 -4.76 -34.11
CA THR A 147 -14.86 -5.58 -33.14
C THR A 147 -13.87 -6.50 -32.38
N ILE A 148 -12.92 -7.09 -33.11
CA ILE A 148 -11.84 -7.90 -32.50
C ILE A 148 -10.98 -7.03 -31.57
N ALA A 149 -10.51 -5.88 -32.03
CA ALA A 149 -9.71 -4.97 -31.21
C ALA A 149 -10.48 -4.45 -29.98
N ALA A 150 -11.80 -4.20 -30.11
CA ALA A 150 -12.63 -3.81 -28.97
C ALA A 150 -12.78 -4.95 -27.94
N ALA A 151 -12.94 -6.21 -28.40
CA ALA A 151 -13.01 -7.37 -27.52
C ALA A 151 -11.66 -7.65 -26.82
N GLU A 152 -10.55 -7.53 -27.54
CA GLU A 152 -9.18 -7.63 -26.97
C GLU A 152 -8.93 -6.53 -25.96
N ARG A 153 -9.35 -5.30 -26.26
CA ARG A 153 -9.26 -4.17 -25.33
C ARG A 153 -10.09 -4.40 -24.07
N ALA A 154 -11.33 -4.86 -24.21
CA ALA A 154 -12.18 -5.20 -23.06
C ALA A 154 -11.58 -6.31 -22.20
N ALA A 155 -10.98 -7.34 -22.82
CA ALA A 155 -10.28 -8.41 -22.11
C ALA A 155 -9.03 -7.89 -21.40
N TYR A 156 -8.30 -6.95 -21.99
CA TYR A 156 -7.14 -6.29 -21.38
C TYR A 156 -7.55 -5.40 -20.20
N ASP A 157 -8.61 -4.61 -20.34
CA ASP A 157 -9.15 -3.73 -19.30
C ASP A 157 -9.74 -4.52 -18.12
N ALA A 158 -10.19 -5.77 -18.37
CA ALA A 158 -10.65 -6.71 -17.35
C ALA A 158 -9.51 -7.48 -16.65
N ALA A 159 -8.25 -7.30 -17.05
CA ALA A 159 -7.12 -7.98 -16.42
C ALA A 159 -6.72 -7.32 -15.10
N ALA A 160 -5.97 -8.08 -14.27
CA ALA A 160 -5.39 -7.54 -13.03
C ALA A 160 -4.48 -6.36 -13.31
N GLN A 161 -4.58 -5.35 -12.49
CA GLN A 161 -3.85 -4.10 -12.58
C GLN A 161 -3.26 -3.77 -11.21
N VAL A 162 -1.97 -3.49 -11.15
CA VAL A 162 -1.24 -3.22 -9.91
C VAL A 162 -0.53 -1.88 -9.99
N VAL A 163 -0.66 -1.08 -8.94
CA VAL A 163 0.16 0.11 -8.71
C VAL A 163 1.12 -0.16 -7.58
N VAL A 164 2.40 0.04 -7.82
CA VAL A 164 3.46 0.06 -6.80
C VAL A 164 3.67 1.50 -6.39
N CYS A 165 3.47 1.81 -5.12
CA CYS A 165 3.69 3.14 -4.57
C CYS A 165 4.78 3.09 -3.50
N ASP A 166 5.80 3.91 -3.65
CA ASP A 166 6.88 4.03 -2.66
C ASP A 166 7.39 5.46 -2.62
N ILE A 167 7.95 5.85 -1.48
CA ILE A 167 8.56 7.15 -1.29
C ILE A 167 9.98 7.21 -1.88
N ASN A 168 10.60 6.06 -2.12
CA ASN A 168 11.97 5.93 -2.61
C ASN A 168 11.99 5.67 -4.12
N ASP A 169 12.25 6.72 -4.89
CA ASP A 169 12.34 6.68 -6.35
C ASP A 169 13.38 5.67 -6.87
N ASN A 170 14.48 5.44 -6.12
CA ASN A 170 15.52 4.51 -6.56
C ASN A 170 15.02 3.07 -6.50
N MET A 171 14.27 2.71 -5.45
CA MET A 171 13.63 1.40 -5.34
C MET A 171 12.61 1.20 -6.47
N LEU A 172 11.79 2.22 -6.77
CA LEU A 172 10.83 2.16 -7.87
C LEU A 172 11.49 2.00 -9.24
N ARG A 173 12.64 2.66 -9.50
CA ARG A 173 13.40 2.47 -10.75
C ARG A 173 13.92 1.05 -10.89
N VAL A 174 14.46 0.45 -9.82
CA VAL A 174 14.84 -0.97 -9.81
C VAL A 174 13.63 -1.85 -10.12
N GLY A 175 12.45 -1.52 -9.56
CA GLY A 175 11.19 -2.22 -9.84
C GLY A 175 10.77 -2.14 -11.31
N ILE A 176 10.90 -0.96 -11.93
CA ILE A 176 10.64 -0.75 -13.36
C ILE A 176 11.56 -1.61 -14.22
N ASP A 177 12.86 -1.64 -13.91
CA ASP A 177 13.84 -2.45 -14.65
C ASP A 177 13.56 -3.95 -14.49
N ARG A 178 13.20 -4.38 -13.28
CA ARG A 178 12.77 -5.78 -13.02
C ARG A 178 11.50 -6.14 -13.78
N ALA A 179 10.50 -5.24 -13.82
CA ALA A 179 9.28 -5.46 -14.57
C ALA A 179 9.57 -5.81 -16.04
N ARG A 180 10.48 -5.06 -16.67
CA ARG A 180 10.88 -5.28 -18.07
C ARG A 180 11.74 -6.52 -18.25
N THR A 181 12.82 -6.65 -17.45
CA THR A 181 13.86 -7.65 -17.71
C THR A 181 13.51 -9.04 -17.20
N GLN A 182 12.77 -9.15 -16.09
CA GLN A 182 12.47 -10.43 -15.45
C GLN A 182 11.03 -10.91 -15.71
N TYR A 183 10.09 -9.99 -15.89
CA TYR A 183 8.66 -10.31 -15.98
C TYR A 183 8.01 -9.98 -17.32
N GLY A 184 8.71 -9.27 -18.22
CA GLY A 184 8.21 -8.92 -19.54
C GLY A 184 7.04 -7.93 -19.53
N TYR A 185 6.92 -7.12 -18.46
CA TYR A 185 5.93 -6.05 -18.40
C TYR A 185 6.50 -4.73 -18.92
N GLU A 186 5.64 -3.88 -19.46
CA GLU A 186 5.99 -2.53 -19.91
C GLU A 186 5.32 -1.48 -19.00
N PRO A 187 5.93 -1.15 -17.84
CA PRO A 187 5.28 -0.31 -16.83
C PRO A 187 5.26 1.18 -17.18
N GLY A 188 5.83 1.60 -18.28
CA GLY A 188 6.00 3.01 -18.59
C GLY A 188 7.07 3.71 -17.72
N ALA A 189 7.02 5.03 -17.66
CA ALA A 189 7.93 5.83 -16.84
C ALA A 189 7.43 5.91 -15.38
N LEU A 190 8.34 6.24 -14.46
CA LEU A 190 7.99 6.54 -13.07
C LEU A 190 7.05 7.75 -13.02
N ILE A 191 5.90 7.57 -12.39
CA ILE A 191 4.92 8.64 -12.19
C ILE A 191 5.30 9.44 -10.94
N LYS A 192 5.48 10.75 -11.11
CA LYS A 192 5.67 11.69 -10.02
C LYS A 192 4.47 12.63 -9.97
N PRO A 193 3.61 12.50 -8.94
CA PRO A 193 2.46 13.40 -8.81
C PRO A 193 2.90 14.85 -8.69
N ALA A 194 2.23 15.75 -9.40
CA ALA A 194 2.48 17.18 -9.29
C ALA A 194 2.05 17.67 -7.91
N VAL A 195 2.83 18.58 -7.34
CA VAL A 195 2.41 19.32 -6.14
C VAL A 195 1.46 20.40 -6.59
N ALA A 196 0.23 20.41 -6.05
CA ALA A 196 -0.77 21.37 -6.47
C ALA A 196 -0.29 22.80 -6.24
N GLY A 197 -0.26 23.63 -7.30
CA GLY A 197 0.15 25.02 -7.26
C GLY A 197 1.61 25.30 -7.63
N VAL A 198 2.39 24.26 -8.01
CA VAL A 198 3.77 24.43 -8.50
C VAL A 198 3.83 23.99 -9.97
N ALA A 199 4.30 24.88 -10.85
CA ALA A 199 4.49 24.54 -12.26
C ALA A 199 5.58 23.46 -12.41
N ALA A 200 5.50 22.63 -13.46
CA ALA A 200 6.39 21.48 -13.65
C ALA A 200 7.89 21.88 -13.73
N GLU A 201 8.20 23.06 -14.19
CA GLU A 201 9.57 23.61 -14.26
C GLU A 201 10.11 23.99 -12.86
N ASP A 202 9.23 24.46 -11.96
CA ASP A 202 9.59 24.81 -10.58
C ASP A 202 9.73 23.56 -9.69
N ALA A 203 9.05 22.46 -10.03
CA ALA A 203 9.14 21.20 -9.28
C ALA A 203 10.54 20.56 -9.34
N ALA A 204 11.27 20.70 -10.44
CA ALA A 204 12.63 20.21 -10.58
C ALA A 204 13.61 21.05 -9.72
N THR A 205 13.38 22.35 -9.64
CA THR A 205 14.17 23.29 -8.82
C THR A 205 13.85 23.12 -7.34
N ALA A 206 12.58 22.89 -6.99
CA ALA A 206 12.15 22.58 -5.62
C ALA A 206 12.68 21.24 -5.12
N ALA A 207 12.77 20.22 -5.98
CA ALA A 207 13.37 18.93 -5.65
C ALA A 207 14.89 19.03 -5.44
N ALA A 208 15.57 19.89 -6.19
CA ALA A 208 17.00 20.17 -6.00
C ALA A 208 17.28 20.99 -4.73
N ALA A 209 16.38 21.92 -4.38
CA ALA A 209 16.46 22.71 -3.14
C ALA A 209 16.13 21.90 -1.88
N ALA A 210 15.29 20.87 -1.96
CA ALA A 210 14.96 19.98 -0.85
C ALA A 210 16.12 19.06 -0.42
N SER A 211 17.20 19.00 -1.22
CA SER A 211 18.43 18.27 -0.85
C SER A 211 19.34 19.06 0.11
N SER A 212 19.08 20.35 0.34
CA SER A 212 19.77 21.16 1.33
C SER A 212 18.81 21.51 2.48
N ALA A 213 19.06 20.91 3.64
CA ALA A 213 18.39 21.03 4.93
C ALA A 213 17.65 22.35 5.20
N ALA A 214 16.36 22.41 4.79
CA ALA A 214 15.42 23.44 5.25
C ALA A 214 14.17 22.76 5.82
N PRO A 215 13.50 23.35 6.83
CA PRO A 215 12.36 22.71 7.50
C PRO A 215 11.23 22.44 6.51
N VAL A 216 10.75 21.19 6.50
CA VAL A 216 9.66 20.75 5.63
C VAL A 216 8.41 21.55 6.00
N SER A 217 8.03 22.48 5.13
CA SER A 217 6.71 23.12 5.12
C SER A 217 5.60 22.08 5.14
N PRO A 218 4.42 22.38 5.69
CA PRO A 218 3.28 21.48 5.67
C PRO A 218 3.05 20.99 4.24
N ALA A 219 2.86 19.66 4.08
CA ALA A 219 2.73 19.03 2.79
C ALA A 219 1.72 19.78 1.91
N LEU A 220 2.19 20.33 0.81
CA LEU A 220 1.33 20.98 -0.17
C LEU A 220 0.34 19.93 -0.72
N PRO A 221 -0.90 20.33 -1.04
CA PRO A 221 -1.89 19.41 -1.57
C PRO A 221 -1.35 18.78 -2.88
N VAL A 222 -1.27 17.45 -2.92
CA VAL A 222 -0.84 16.69 -4.08
C VAL A 222 -2.04 16.47 -5.00
N GLU A 223 -1.85 16.61 -6.31
CA GLU A 223 -2.88 16.24 -7.28
C GLU A 223 -3.21 14.75 -7.15
N GLN A 224 -4.50 14.43 -6.96
CA GLN A 224 -4.94 13.05 -6.84
C GLN A 224 -5.02 12.40 -8.20
N LEU A 225 -4.32 11.28 -8.33
CA LEU A 225 -4.28 10.48 -9.55
C LEU A 225 -5.48 9.53 -9.62
N SER A 226 -6.15 9.52 -10.75
CA SER A 226 -7.16 8.50 -11.05
C SER A 226 -6.48 7.18 -11.41
N ALA A 227 -6.82 6.10 -10.70
CA ALA A 227 -6.32 4.77 -11.00
C ALA A 227 -6.62 4.36 -12.46
N ALA A 228 -7.79 4.72 -12.98
CA ALA A 228 -8.16 4.43 -14.36
C ALA A 228 -7.23 5.11 -15.38
N ARG A 229 -6.82 6.36 -15.13
CA ARG A 229 -5.86 7.08 -15.99
C ARG A 229 -4.46 6.46 -15.92
N ILE A 230 -4.02 6.05 -14.72
CA ILE A 230 -2.73 5.37 -14.55
C ILE A 230 -2.69 4.10 -15.41
N TYR A 231 -3.70 3.25 -15.30
CA TYR A 231 -3.73 1.99 -16.03
C TYR A 231 -3.88 2.17 -17.55
N ALA A 232 -4.62 3.19 -17.99
CA ALA A 232 -4.76 3.50 -19.41
C ALA A 232 -3.40 3.91 -20.05
N GLN A 233 -2.50 4.50 -19.27
CA GLN A 233 -1.20 4.98 -19.74
C GLN A 233 -0.05 3.99 -19.52
N HIS A 234 -0.12 3.17 -18.45
CA HIS A 234 1.00 2.37 -17.96
C HIS A 234 0.74 0.85 -17.98
N GLY A 235 -0.41 0.41 -18.50
CA GLY A 235 -0.72 -1.01 -18.64
C GLY A 235 -1.03 -1.71 -17.31
N LYS A 236 -0.57 -2.96 -17.15
CA LYS A 236 -0.93 -3.83 -16.02
C LYS A 236 -0.20 -3.50 -14.72
N ILE A 237 0.94 -2.84 -14.80
CA ILE A 237 1.73 -2.42 -13.64
C ILE A 237 2.23 -1.00 -13.83
N ALA A 238 2.09 -0.19 -12.80
CA ALA A 238 2.59 1.18 -12.77
C ALA A 238 3.38 1.43 -11.49
N PHE A 239 4.35 2.33 -11.56
CA PHE A 239 5.19 2.73 -10.43
C PHE A 239 4.97 4.22 -10.15
N VAL A 240 4.58 4.54 -8.92
CA VAL A 240 4.19 5.90 -8.49
C VAL A 240 5.00 6.32 -7.28
N SER A 241 5.66 7.46 -7.36
CA SER A 241 6.31 8.09 -6.20
C SER A 241 5.24 8.65 -5.27
N GLY A 242 5.24 8.24 -3.99
CA GLY A 242 4.23 8.71 -3.04
C GLY A 242 4.49 8.32 -1.60
N ASN A 243 3.96 9.14 -0.69
CA ASN A 243 4.05 8.93 0.75
C ASN A 243 2.79 8.17 1.23
N ALA A 244 2.98 7.10 2.00
CA ALA A 244 1.89 6.30 2.58
C ALA A 244 0.95 7.15 3.48
N GLU A 245 1.45 8.23 4.07
CA GLU A 245 0.67 9.13 4.94
C GLU A 245 -0.19 10.14 4.17
N CYS A 246 0.04 10.28 2.85
CA CYS A 246 -0.72 11.15 1.94
C CYS A 246 -0.61 10.57 0.52
N LEU A 247 -1.43 9.56 0.25
CA LEU A 247 -1.39 8.83 -1.01
C LEU A 247 -1.94 9.67 -2.16
N PRO A 248 -1.23 9.73 -3.31
CA PRO A 248 -1.63 10.54 -4.45
C PRO A 248 -2.74 9.88 -5.29
N PHE A 249 -3.70 9.22 -4.66
CA PHE A 249 -4.78 8.51 -5.35
C PHE A 249 -6.15 9.00 -4.90
N GLU A 250 -7.12 8.93 -5.80
CA GLU A 250 -8.52 9.19 -5.49
C GLU A 250 -9.05 8.19 -4.46
N SER A 251 -10.06 8.62 -3.68
CA SER A 251 -10.76 7.72 -2.76
C SER A 251 -11.51 6.62 -3.53
N ASN A 252 -11.63 5.43 -2.92
CA ASN A 252 -12.39 4.30 -3.48
C ASN A 252 -11.87 3.82 -4.84
N SER A 253 -10.54 3.81 -5.04
CA SER A 253 -9.92 3.48 -6.33
C SER A 253 -9.48 2.03 -6.44
N PHE A 254 -9.21 1.35 -5.31
CA PHE A 254 -8.58 0.04 -5.30
C PHE A 254 -9.43 -1.02 -4.61
N ASP A 255 -9.39 -2.24 -5.14
CA ASP A 255 -10.09 -3.40 -4.56
C ASP A 255 -9.30 -4.02 -3.43
N SER A 256 -7.97 -3.91 -3.48
CA SER A 256 -7.07 -4.43 -2.44
C SER A 256 -5.84 -3.55 -2.26
N TYR A 257 -5.28 -3.63 -1.06
CA TYR A 257 -4.14 -2.84 -0.60
C TYR A 257 -3.19 -3.74 0.19
N THR A 258 -1.91 -3.68 -0.13
CA THR A 258 -0.85 -4.29 0.68
C THR A 258 0.14 -3.25 1.17
N ILE A 259 0.68 -3.49 2.37
CA ILE A 259 1.90 -2.85 2.87
C ILE A 259 2.74 -3.93 3.54
N VAL A 260 3.94 -4.18 3.01
CA VAL A 260 4.78 -5.31 3.41
C VAL A 260 6.16 -4.83 3.85
N PHE A 261 6.49 -5.04 5.13
CA PHE A 261 7.74 -4.61 5.76
C PHE A 261 8.03 -3.09 5.60
N GLY A 262 6.96 -2.30 5.47
CA GLY A 262 7.04 -0.85 5.26
C GLY A 262 6.48 -0.04 6.42
N LEU A 263 5.44 -0.54 7.11
CA LEU A 263 4.68 0.23 8.09
C LEU A 263 5.52 0.67 9.31
N ARG A 264 6.55 -0.10 9.70
CA ARG A 264 7.46 0.26 10.79
C ARG A 264 8.22 1.55 10.53
N ASN A 265 8.47 1.87 9.25
CA ASN A 265 9.25 3.03 8.82
C ASN A 265 8.39 4.30 8.67
N VAL A 266 7.07 4.15 8.64
CA VAL A 266 6.13 5.28 8.53
C VAL A 266 6.17 6.12 9.82
N THR A 267 6.17 7.44 9.65
CA THR A 267 6.23 8.38 10.77
C THR A 267 4.91 8.38 11.56
N HIS A 268 3.78 8.55 10.86
CA HIS A 268 2.44 8.55 11.46
C HIS A 268 1.62 7.37 10.91
N ARG A 269 1.72 6.22 11.59
CA ARG A 269 1.06 4.97 11.18
C ARG A 269 -0.47 5.10 11.10
N ASP A 270 -1.06 5.89 11.99
CA ASP A 270 -2.48 6.21 11.99
C ASP A 270 -2.93 6.91 10.70
N ARG A 271 -2.14 7.87 10.20
CA ARG A 271 -2.40 8.53 8.91
C ARG A 271 -2.29 7.57 7.75
N ALA A 272 -1.27 6.73 7.72
CA ALA A 272 -1.11 5.72 6.66
C ALA A 272 -2.27 4.71 6.65
N LEU A 273 -2.76 4.29 7.82
CA LEU A 273 -3.93 3.42 7.92
C LEU A 273 -5.23 4.13 7.48
N ALA A 274 -5.39 5.42 7.79
CA ALA A 274 -6.51 6.22 7.32
C ALA A 274 -6.48 6.41 5.78
N GLU A 275 -5.31 6.63 5.20
CA GLU A 275 -5.12 6.70 3.75
C GLU A 275 -5.40 5.36 3.05
N ALA A 276 -4.94 4.24 3.66
CA ALA A 276 -5.27 2.90 3.17
C ALA A 276 -6.79 2.68 3.13
N LEU A 277 -7.50 3.07 4.20
CA LEU A 277 -8.96 3.01 4.23
C LEU A 277 -9.59 3.92 3.17
N ARG A 278 -9.07 5.14 3.00
CA ARG A 278 -9.61 6.12 2.04
C ARG A 278 -9.56 5.61 0.61
N VAL A 279 -8.40 5.08 0.18
CA VAL A 279 -8.18 4.67 -1.22
C VAL A 279 -8.84 3.35 -1.58
N LEU A 280 -9.12 2.48 -0.61
CA LEU A 280 -9.87 1.26 -0.82
C LEU A 280 -11.33 1.54 -1.16
N ARG A 281 -11.92 0.71 -2.02
CA ARG A 281 -13.36 0.69 -2.27
C ARG A 281 -14.11 0.10 -1.08
N PRO A 282 -15.40 0.42 -0.88
CA PRO A 282 -16.26 -0.32 0.03
C PRO A 282 -16.14 -1.84 -0.22
N GLY A 283 -15.94 -2.63 0.84
CA GLY A 283 -15.65 -4.06 0.74
C GLY A 283 -14.20 -4.40 0.35
N GLY A 284 -13.40 -3.40 0.00
CA GLY A 284 -11.98 -3.59 -0.36
C GLY A 284 -11.15 -4.12 0.79
N ARG A 285 -10.13 -4.91 0.47
CA ARG A 285 -9.32 -5.68 1.43
C ARG A 285 -7.97 -5.03 1.69
N PHE A 286 -7.65 -4.85 2.96
CA PHE A 286 -6.36 -4.41 3.46
C PHE A 286 -5.57 -5.60 4.00
N LEU A 287 -4.28 -5.70 3.65
CA LEU A 287 -3.33 -6.62 4.24
C LEU A 287 -2.03 -5.88 4.60
N CYS A 288 -1.59 -6.08 5.83
CA CYS A 288 -0.30 -5.60 6.31
C CYS A 288 0.52 -6.78 6.81
N MET A 289 1.69 -7.02 6.22
CA MET A 289 2.65 -7.98 6.73
C MET A 289 3.84 -7.24 7.32
N GLU A 290 4.12 -7.49 8.59
CA GLU A 290 5.19 -6.81 9.30
C GLU A 290 5.80 -7.71 10.38
N PHE A 291 7.02 -7.40 10.79
CA PHE A 291 7.64 -8.00 11.96
C PHE A 291 6.79 -7.72 13.20
N SER A 292 6.76 -8.66 14.13
CA SER A 292 5.92 -8.56 15.30
C SER A 292 6.54 -9.27 16.52
N ALA A 293 5.79 -9.37 17.61
CA ALA A 293 6.28 -10.00 18.83
C ALA A 293 6.27 -11.54 18.69
N VAL A 294 7.40 -12.17 18.95
CA VAL A 294 7.49 -13.64 18.98
C VAL A 294 6.69 -14.17 20.14
N THR A 295 5.77 -15.11 19.86
CA THR A 295 4.83 -15.64 20.86
C THR A 295 5.34 -16.89 21.58
N VAL A 296 6.39 -17.52 21.07
CA VAL A 296 7.02 -18.73 21.63
C VAL A 296 8.26 -18.35 22.44
N PRO A 297 8.29 -18.48 23.77
CA PRO A 297 9.37 -17.93 24.64
C PRO A 297 10.78 -18.40 24.28
N VAL A 298 10.94 -19.67 23.91
CA VAL A 298 12.23 -20.22 23.52
C VAL A 298 12.71 -19.61 22.20
N LEU A 299 11.80 -19.51 21.21
CA LEU A 299 12.06 -18.90 19.91
C LEU A 299 12.38 -17.41 20.07
N ASP A 300 11.68 -16.71 20.97
CA ASP A 300 11.90 -15.29 21.23
C ASP A 300 13.34 -15.01 21.68
N ARG A 301 13.83 -15.76 22.66
CA ARG A 301 15.23 -15.62 23.12
C ARG A 301 16.25 -15.88 22.00
N LEU A 302 16.03 -16.91 21.21
CA LEU A 302 16.90 -17.23 20.07
C LEU A 302 16.85 -16.13 19.00
N TYR A 303 15.63 -15.65 18.69
CA TYR A 303 15.45 -14.60 17.70
C TYR A 303 16.05 -13.26 18.13
N GLN A 304 15.91 -12.88 19.40
CA GLN A 304 16.55 -11.67 19.94
C GLN A 304 18.06 -11.74 19.84
N SER A 305 18.67 -12.88 20.26
CA SER A 305 20.13 -13.08 20.14
C SER A 305 20.58 -13.03 18.68
N TYR A 306 19.85 -13.70 17.78
CA TYR A 306 20.12 -13.67 16.34
C TYR A 306 20.03 -12.26 15.77
N SER A 307 18.96 -11.53 16.09
CA SER A 307 18.70 -10.19 15.58
C SER A 307 19.78 -9.20 16.01
N GLN A 308 20.22 -9.26 17.26
CA GLN A 308 21.20 -8.31 17.79
C GLN A 308 22.64 -8.61 17.38
N LEU A 309 23.00 -9.89 17.24
CA LEU A 309 24.37 -10.30 16.97
C LEU A 309 24.63 -10.59 15.48
N VAL A 310 23.72 -11.31 14.84
CA VAL A 310 23.96 -11.86 13.50
C VAL A 310 23.54 -10.88 12.41
N ILE A 311 22.37 -10.25 12.51
CA ILE A 311 21.85 -9.38 11.43
C ILE A 311 22.78 -8.19 11.15
N PRO A 312 23.26 -7.41 12.14
CA PRO A 312 24.20 -6.31 11.89
C PRO A 312 25.57 -6.80 11.36
N ALA A 313 26.02 -7.98 11.80
CA ALA A 313 27.26 -8.57 11.30
C ALA A 313 27.14 -9.00 9.83
N LEU A 314 26.02 -9.61 9.43
CA LEU A 314 25.71 -9.90 8.04
C LEU A 314 25.62 -8.62 7.20
N GLY A 315 24.99 -7.57 7.73
CA GLY A 315 24.93 -6.26 7.08
C GLY A 315 26.32 -5.70 6.77
N GLN A 316 27.23 -5.78 7.73
CA GLN A 316 28.64 -5.38 7.54
C GLN A 316 29.34 -6.25 6.49
N LEU A 317 29.15 -7.57 6.55
CA LEU A 317 29.86 -8.52 5.68
C LEU A 317 29.40 -8.47 4.23
N ILE A 318 28.07 -8.39 3.99
CA ILE A 318 27.48 -8.54 2.66
C ILE A 318 27.26 -7.17 2.00
N ALA A 319 26.78 -6.18 2.77
CA ALA A 319 26.40 -4.87 2.25
C ALA A 319 27.37 -3.74 2.62
N SER A 320 28.41 -4.02 3.43
CA SER A 320 29.33 -3.02 4.01
C SER A 320 28.60 -1.88 4.75
N ASP A 321 27.39 -2.16 5.28
CA ASP A 321 26.54 -1.19 5.95
C ASP A 321 25.91 -1.78 7.22
N ARG A 322 26.67 -1.74 8.32
CA ARG A 322 26.18 -2.20 9.63
C ARG A 322 25.04 -1.35 10.16
N ASP A 323 25.09 -0.04 9.94
CA ASP A 323 24.17 0.91 10.57
C ASP A 323 22.74 0.78 10.04
N SER A 324 22.57 0.54 8.75
CA SER A 324 21.25 0.28 8.16
C SER A 324 20.59 -0.98 8.74
N TYR A 325 21.38 -2.01 9.03
CA TYR A 325 20.88 -3.27 9.60
C TYR A 325 20.72 -3.21 11.12
N GLN A 326 21.48 -2.38 11.80
CA GLN A 326 21.22 -2.02 13.19
C GLN A 326 19.89 -1.29 13.31
N TYR A 327 19.63 -0.29 12.45
CA TYR A 327 18.35 0.39 12.37
C TYR A 327 17.19 -0.58 12.10
N LEU A 328 17.39 -1.57 11.22
CA LEU A 328 16.38 -2.61 10.96
C LEU A 328 15.99 -3.32 12.26
N VAL A 329 16.95 -3.83 13.03
CA VAL A 329 16.71 -4.54 14.29
C VAL A 329 15.99 -3.64 15.30
N GLU A 330 16.44 -2.40 15.44
CA GLU A 330 15.86 -1.42 16.35
C GLU A 330 14.42 -1.04 15.96
N SER A 331 14.17 -0.82 14.67
CA SER A 331 12.82 -0.50 14.16
C SER A 331 11.83 -1.66 14.33
N ILE A 332 12.31 -2.91 14.23
CA ILE A 332 11.53 -4.11 14.54
C ILE A 332 11.15 -4.15 16.02
N ALA A 333 12.10 -3.89 16.91
CA ALA A 333 11.86 -3.91 18.36
C ALA A 333 10.83 -2.85 18.82
N GLN A 334 10.70 -1.76 18.07
CA GLN A 334 9.71 -0.69 18.33
C GLN A 334 8.37 -0.88 17.64
N MET A 335 8.22 -1.95 16.84
CA MET A 335 6.95 -2.22 16.18
C MET A 335 5.88 -2.63 17.21
N PRO A 336 4.65 -2.12 17.14
CA PRO A 336 3.55 -2.62 17.95
C PRO A 336 3.38 -4.14 17.79
N ASN A 337 3.08 -4.84 18.90
CA ASN A 337 2.72 -6.26 18.82
C ASN A 337 1.42 -6.45 18.04
N GLN A 338 1.06 -7.71 17.76
CA GLN A 338 -0.07 -8.09 16.93
C GLN A 338 -1.38 -7.42 17.35
N GLU A 339 -1.75 -7.50 18.63
CA GLU A 339 -2.99 -6.92 19.14
C GLU A 339 -3.01 -5.40 19.03
N LYS A 340 -1.92 -4.74 19.41
CA LYS A 340 -1.83 -3.27 19.29
C LYS A 340 -1.96 -2.81 17.85
N LEU A 341 -1.34 -3.52 16.90
CA LEU A 341 -1.48 -3.19 15.49
C LEU A 341 -2.91 -3.48 14.99
N ALA A 342 -3.51 -4.60 15.38
CA ALA A 342 -4.91 -4.89 15.06
C ALA A 342 -5.86 -3.81 15.61
N ASP A 343 -5.62 -3.30 16.83
CA ASP A 343 -6.39 -2.19 17.38
C ASP A 343 -6.18 -0.87 16.62
N MET A 344 -4.97 -0.59 16.12
CA MET A 344 -4.74 0.57 15.26
C MET A 344 -5.53 0.45 13.95
N VAL A 345 -5.56 -0.74 13.35
CA VAL A 345 -6.34 -1.02 12.13
C VAL A 345 -7.85 -0.86 12.40
N ARG A 346 -8.36 -1.35 13.53
CA ARG A 346 -9.77 -1.16 13.93
C ARG A 346 -10.11 0.31 14.14
N ARG A 347 -9.25 1.06 14.85
CA ARG A 347 -9.43 2.52 15.06
C ARG A 347 -9.38 3.32 13.77
N ALA A 348 -8.66 2.88 12.76
CA ALA A 348 -8.67 3.51 11.45
C ALA A 348 -10.01 3.33 10.69
N GLY A 349 -10.91 2.46 11.18
CA GLY A 349 -12.25 2.24 10.61
C GLY A 349 -12.40 0.94 9.82
N PHE A 350 -11.40 0.05 9.83
CA PHE A 350 -11.52 -1.25 9.21
C PHE A 350 -12.39 -2.18 10.04
N VAL A 351 -13.14 -3.08 9.36
CA VAL A 351 -13.96 -4.14 9.96
C VAL A 351 -13.38 -5.51 9.62
N GLY A 352 -13.80 -6.54 10.36
CA GLY A 352 -13.29 -7.91 10.15
C GLY A 352 -11.78 -7.99 10.37
N VAL A 353 -11.26 -7.18 11.30
CA VAL A 353 -9.82 -7.11 11.59
C VAL A 353 -9.38 -8.34 12.35
N ASP A 354 -8.42 -9.03 11.77
CA ASP A 354 -7.81 -10.23 12.32
C ASP A 354 -6.32 -10.27 11.94
N TYR A 355 -5.55 -11.16 12.58
CA TYR A 355 -4.15 -11.39 12.22
C TYR A 355 -3.76 -12.86 12.29
N ARG A 356 -2.75 -13.24 11.52
CA ARG A 356 -2.16 -14.56 11.49
C ARG A 356 -0.65 -14.45 11.73
N ASN A 357 -0.16 -15.17 12.76
CA ASN A 357 1.25 -15.28 13.03
C ASN A 357 1.94 -16.24 12.04
N LEU A 358 3.11 -15.85 11.59
CA LEU A 358 4.02 -16.66 10.79
C LEU A 358 5.30 -16.91 11.61
N THR A 359 5.87 -18.10 11.49
CA THR A 359 7.12 -18.49 12.16
C THR A 359 7.12 -18.11 13.66
N GLY A 360 6.06 -18.54 14.38
CA GLY A 360 5.95 -18.30 15.82
C GLY A 360 5.79 -16.83 16.24
N GLY A 361 5.36 -15.96 15.32
CA GLY A 361 5.11 -14.54 15.58
C GLY A 361 6.24 -13.61 15.16
N ILE A 362 7.35 -14.12 14.60
CA ILE A 362 8.42 -13.27 14.03
C ILE A 362 7.83 -12.28 13.02
N VAL A 363 6.87 -12.76 12.23
CA VAL A 363 6.09 -11.96 11.29
C VAL A 363 4.61 -12.22 11.53
N ALA A 364 3.77 -11.21 11.34
CA ALA A 364 2.32 -11.35 11.36
C ALA A 364 1.70 -10.69 10.12
N ILE A 365 0.66 -11.31 9.57
CA ILE A 365 -0.19 -10.74 8.53
C ILE A 365 -1.48 -10.25 9.21
N HIS A 366 -1.70 -8.95 9.22
CA HIS A 366 -2.94 -8.32 9.64
C HIS A 366 -3.84 -8.10 8.43
N GLN A 367 -5.13 -8.29 8.59
CA GLN A 367 -6.13 -8.01 7.58
C GLN A 367 -7.26 -7.15 8.12
N GLY A 368 -7.95 -6.48 7.22
CA GLY A 368 -9.18 -5.77 7.50
C GLY A 368 -9.91 -5.45 6.20
N PHE A 369 -11.16 -5.06 6.31
CA PHE A 369 -11.98 -4.69 5.16
C PHE A 369 -12.54 -3.29 5.36
N LYS A 370 -12.61 -2.51 4.28
CA LYS A 370 -13.36 -1.27 4.32
C LYS A 370 -14.84 -1.58 4.45
N PRO A 371 -15.56 -1.01 5.43
CA PRO A 371 -17.00 -1.24 5.57
C PRO A 371 -17.75 -0.89 4.28
N ALA A 372 -18.79 -1.63 3.98
CA ALA A 372 -19.79 -1.23 3.00
C ALA A 372 -20.56 -0.01 3.53
N PRO A 373 -21.09 0.85 2.64
CA PRO A 373 -21.86 2.02 3.02
C PRO A 373 -23.18 1.63 3.73
#